data_edde4561450d1642fc31e6a75d8853d1
#
_entry.id   edde4561450d1642fc31e6a75d8853d1
#
_cell.length_a   1.000
_cell.length_b   1.000
_cell.length_c   1.000
_cell.angle_alpha   90.00
_cell.angle_beta   90.00
_cell.angle_gamma   90.00
#
_symmetry.space_group_name_H-M   'P 1'
#
loop_
_entity.id
_entity.type
_entity.pdbx_description
1 polymer ?
#
loop_
_entity_poly.entity_id
_entity_poly.type
_entity_poly.pdbx_seq_one_letter_code
_entity_poly.pdbx_strand_id
1 'polypeptide(L)' 'MDENEIRQEILTKLTVPLWPTAGRALGLGRYSTFEGARKGEIETIPVGRRRPVPTSWLRKKLGLESA' A
#
# COMPACT_ATOMS: atom_id res chain seq x y z
N MET A 1 0.55 -4.13 -13.83
CA MET A 1 1.02 -2.89 -13.20
C MET A 1 2.52 -2.99 -12.97
N ASP A 2 3.30 -2.09 -13.55
CA ASP A 2 4.74 -2.16 -13.38
C ASP A 2 5.20 -1.35 -12.18
N GLU A 3 6.47 -1.47 -11.87
CA GLU A 3 7.05 -0.84 -10.68
C GLU A 3 7.00 0.68 -10.74
N ASN A 4 7.17 1.26 -11.92
CA ASN A 4 7.10 2.70 -12.08
C ASN A 4 5.70 3.25 -11.85
N GLU A 5 4.68 2.52 -12.31
CA GLU A 5 3.30 2.92 -12.08
C GLU A 5 2.95 2.87 -10.60
N ILE A 6 3.41 1.83 -9.92
CA ILE A 6 3.18 1.69 -8.48
C ILE A 6 3.83 2.85 -7.73
N ARG A 7 5.07 3.16 -8.06
CA ARG A 7 5.80 4.26 -7.41
C ARG A 7 5.08 5.59 -7.64
N GLN A 8 4.63 5.84 -8.86
CA GLN A 8 3.91 7.07 -9.18
C GLN A 8 2.64 7.21 -8.36
N GLU A 9 1.88 6.14 -8.24
CA GLU A 9 0.67 6.20 -7.43
C GLU A 9 0.98 6.50 -5.96
N ILE A 10 2.01 5.88 -5.42
CA ILE A 10 2.39 6.10 -4.03
C ILE A 10 2.86 7.54 -3.80
N LEU A 11 3.53 8.12 -4.79
CA LEU A 11 4.06 9.49 -4.66
C LEU A 11 3.01 10.57 -4.93
N THR A 12 1.94 10.27 -5.66
CA THR A 12 1.00 11.28 -6.09
C THR A 12 -0.40 11.16 -5.50
N LYS A 13 -0.82 10.00 -5.04
CA LYS A 13 -2.15 9.78 -4.49
C LYS A 13 -2.12 9.79 -2.97
N LEU A 14 -3.26 10.11 -2.37
CA LEU A 14 -3.38 10.08 -0.91
C LEU A 14 -3.53 8.65 -0.40
N THR A 15 -4.22 7.80 -1.16
CA THR A 15 -4.39 6.39 -0.82
C THR A 15 -4.23 5.55 -2.07
N VAL A 16 -3.91 4.27 -1.87
CA VAL A 16 -3.85 3.29 -2.94
C VAL A 16 -4.57 2.03 -2.49
N PRO A 17 -5.04 1.19 -3.44
CA PRO A 17 -5.67 -0.07 -3.05
C PRO A 17 -4.69 -0.99 -2.32
N LEU A 18 -5.23 -1.77 -1.39
CA LEU A 18 -4.41 -2.77 -0.70
C LEU A 18 -3.80 -3.75 -1.70
N TRP A 19 -4.59 -4.22 -2.63
CA TRP A 19 -4.13 -5.09 -3.70
C TRP A 19 -4.65 -4.54 -5.05
N PRO A 20 -3.81 -4.47 -6.06
CA PRO A 20 -2.42 -4.95 -6.09
C PRO A 20 -1.38 -3.92 -5.64
N THR A 21 -1.72 -2.65 -5.55
CA THR A 21 -0.74 -1.58 -5.42
C THR A 21 0.12 -1.68 -4.16
N ALA A 22 -0.50 -1.67 -2.99
CA ALA A 22 0.27 -1.71 -1.74
C ALA A 22 1.01 -3.04 -1.59
N GLY A 23 0.34 -4.15 -1.89
CA GLY A 23 0.96 -5.46 -1.77
C GLY A 23 2.18 -5.61 -2.66
N ARG A 24 2.07 -5.18 -3.92
CA ARG A 24 3.19 -5.27 -4.85
C ARG A 24 4.32 -4.33 -4.47
N ALA A 25 3.99 -3.15 -3.95
CA ALA A 25 5.00 -2.21 -3.48
C ALA A 25 5.83 -2.81 -2.35
N LEU A 26 5.19 -3.60 -1.49
CA LEU A 26 5.86 -4.25 -0.37
C LEU A 26 6.50 -5.59 -0.74
N GLY A 27 6.37 -6.01 -2.00
CA GLY A 27 6.94 -7.26 -2.46
C GLY A 27 6.18 -8.49 -2.02
N LEU A 28 4.89 -8.33 -1.70
CA LEU A 28 4.07 -9.42 -1.20
C LEU A 28 3.16 -9.99 -2.27
N GLY A 29 2.82 -11.28 -2.13
CA GLY A 29 1.80 -11.88 -2.94
C GLY A 29 0.42 -11.48 -2.42
N ARG A 30 -0.63 -11.87 -3.15
CA ARG A 30 -1.99 -11.49 -2.79
C ARG A 30 -2.40 -11.99 -1.42
N TYR A 31 -2.17 -13.27 -1.16
CA TYR A 31 -2.53 -13.86 0.13
C TYR A 31 -1.81 -13.18 1.28
N SER A 32 -0.49 -13.03 1.15
CA SER A 32 0.32 -12.40 2.19
C SER A 32 -0.11 -10.97 2.45
N THR A 33 -0.53 -10.25 1.40
CA THR A 33 -1.00 -8.89 1.53
C THR A 33 -2.25 -8.82 2.39
N PHE A 34 -3.25 -9.67 2.11
CA PHE A 34 -4.48 -9.68 2.89
C PHE A 34 -4.25 -10.16 4.30
N GLU A 35 -3.36 -11.14 4.49
CA GLU A 35 -3.02 -11.60 5.84
C GLU A 35 -2.33 -10.50 6.64
N GLY A 36 -1.42 -9.76 6.02
CA GLY A 36 -0.75 -8.65 6.69
C GLY A 36 -1.73 -7.57 7.12
N ALA A 37 -2.70 -7.26 6.28
CA ALA A 37 -3.74 -6.29 6.61
C ALA A 37 -4.61 -6.80 7.77
N ARG A 38 -4.97 -8.08 7.74
CA ARG A 38 -5.79 -8.68 8.79
C ARG A 38 -5.09 -8.65 10.14
N LYS A 39 -3.78 -8.86 10.13
CA LYS A 39 -2.98 -8.88 11.35
C LYS A 39 -2.60 -7.48 11.85
N GLY A 40 -2.90 -6.45 11.08
CA GLY A 40 -2.54 -5.09 11.44
C GLY A 40 -1.11 -4.71 11.08
N GLU A 41 -0.41 -5.53 10.32
CA GLU A 41 0.96 -5.25 9.87
C GLU A 41 0.98 -4.24 8.73
N ILE A 42 -0.11 -4.16 7.97
CA ILE A 42 -0.28 -3.17 6.92
C ILE A 42 -1.41 -2.24 7.37
N GLU A 43 -1.11 -0.95 7.48
CA GLU A 43 -2.09 0.02 7.90
C GLU A 43 -3.13 0.21 6.81
N THR A 44 -4.40 0.10 7.16
CA THR A 44 -5.50 0.29 6.22
C THR A 44 -6.56 1.19 6.83
N ILE A 45 -7.32 1.85 5.96
CA ILE A 45 -8.44 2.69 6.39
C ILE A 45 -9.72 1.94 6.04
N PRO A 46 -10.45 1.38 7.02
CA PRO A 46 -11.67 0.64 6.72
C PRO A 46 -12.78 1.58 6.29
N VAL A 47 -13.19 1.47 5.02
CA VAL A 47 -14.28 2.28 4.47
C VAL A 47 -15.18 1.35 3.70
N GLY A 48 -16.32 1.02 4.27
CA GLY A 48 -17.23 0.05 3.67
C GLY A 48 -16.54 -1.27 3.46
N ARG A 49 -16.52 -1.75 2.21
CA ARG A 49 -15.84 -2.99 1.85
C ARG A 49 -14.41 -2.79 1.38
N ARG A 50 -13.99 -1.54 1.32
CA ARG A 50 -12.66 -1.20 0.83
C ARG A 50 -11.70 -1.02 1.99
N ARG A 51 -10.45 -1.31 1.73
CA ARG A 51 -9.38 -1.10 2.70
C ARG A 51 -8.22 -0.41 2.02
N PRO A 52 -8.38 0.89 1.68
CA PRO A 52 -7.28 1.61 1.07
C PRO A 52 -6.13 1.78 2.06
N VAL A 53 -4.92 1.86 1.52
CA VAL A 53 -3.72 2.04 2.32
C VAL A 53 -3.25 3.48 2.16
N PRO A 54 -3.03 4.21 3.26
CA PRO A 54 -2.55 5.59 3.16
C PRO A 54 -1.14 5.60 2.58
N THR A 55 -0.94 6.44 1.56
CA THR A 55 0.37 6.50 0.91
C THR A 55 1.44 7.10 1.81
N SER A 56 1.05 7.93 2.78
CA SER A 56 2.01 8.45 3.75
C SER A 56 2.68 7.32 4.53
N TRP A 57 1.90 6.32 4.92
CA TRP A 57 2.42 5.15 5.61
C TRP A 57 3.35 4.35 4.70
N LEU A 58 2.92 4.14 3.43
CA LEU A 58 3.74 3.42 2.46
C LEU A 58 5.06 4.14 2.17
N ARG A 59 5.00 5.46 1.97
CA ARG A 59 6.22 6.23 1.69
C ARG A 59 7.21 6.11 2.84
N LYS A 60 6.71 6.13 4.06
CA LYS A 60 7.53 6.00 5.24
C LYS A 60 8.18 4.61 5.32
N LYS A 61 7.37 3.56 5.09
CA LYS A 61 7.87 2.19 5.15
C LYS A 61 8.85 1.88 4.03
N LEU A 62 8.65 2.46 2.86
CA LEU A 62 9.50 2.21 1.70
C LEU A 62 10.70 3.16 1.62
N GLY A 63 10.79 4.12 2.54
CA GLY A 63 11.87 5.08 2.52
C GLY A 63 11.77 6.10 1.40
N LEU A 64 10.56 6.38 0.93
CA LEU A 64 10.33 7.34 -0.16
C LEU A 64 10.02 8.75 0.34
N GLU A 65 9.99 8.96 1.63
CA GLU A 65 9.75 10.29 2.17
C GLU A 65 10.97 11.17 1.96
N SER A 66 10.70 12.41 1.53
CA SER A 66 11.74 13.42 1.46
C SER A 66 12.16 13.80 2.87
N ALA A 67 13.43 13.84 3.08
CA ALA A 67 13.95 14.29 4.37
C ALA A 67 13.69 15.78 4.55
#